data_83871c73f11abd6ea1bbf74f214ff08f
#
_entry.id   83871c73f11abd6ea1bbf74f214ff08f
#
_cell.length_a   1.000
_cell.length_b   1.000
_cell.length_c   1.000
_cell.angle_alpha   90.00
_cell.angle_beta   90.00
_cell.angle_gamma   90.00
#
_symmetry.space_group_name_H-M   'P 1'
#
loop_
_entity.id
_entity.type
_entity.pdbx_description
1 polymer ?
#
loop_
_entity_poly.entity_id
_entity_poly.type
_entity_poly.pdbx_seq_one_letter_code
_entity_poly.pdbx_strand_id
1 'polypeptide(L)'
;MSDMYQLFNETGMVEQLLEKEQMYTILAVESGIAAGDDPIYTAQTYISDASISPSNLEDGQRILMWSGKYLKISTTSPETRAVAGVRFNNANVTKVIKLTNGYLYLLDQAVESPRSLYEIIENLGDDYSIFRNMVRSRYVLTFDKNASTVIGVDKTGNTVYDSVFTVKAPYFENRKFNIMSENLTATMLLPSNDVVNQALSTARKNLADWNMVRADSILENWVFQAAFFNNVYSKEDFETNEDLTSVFDKQWRTTVQEVDLENPIP
;
A
#
# COMPACT_ATOMS: atom_id res chain seq x y z
N MET A 1 14.85 18.41 -21.34
CA MET A 1 13.66 17.56 -21.29
C MET A 1 13.26 17.51 -19.82
N SER A 2 11.99 17.60 -19.45
CA SER A 2 11.64 17.54 -18.01
C SER A 2 11.85 16.12 -17.50
N ASP A 3 12.24 15.98 -16.23
CA ASP A 3 12.45 14.68 -15.56
C ASP A 3 11.21 13.79 -15.70
N MET A 4 10.03 14.39 -15.65
CA MET A 4 8.75 13.69 -15.79
C MET A 4 8.55 13.10 -17.19
N TYR A 5 8.90 13.83 -18.25
CA TYR A 5 8.84 13.31 -19.61
C TYR A 5 9.84 12.15 -19.80
N GLN A 6 11.03 12.28 -19.23
CA GLN A 6 12.03 11.23 -19.27
C GLN A 6 11.51 9.97 -18.58
N LEU A 7 10.95 10.08 -17.38
CA LEU A 7 10.33 8.98 -16.66
C LEU A 7 9.23 8.28 -17.49
N PHE A 8 8.32 9.06 -18.08
CA PHE A 8 7.23 8.49 -18.90
C PHE A 8 7.75 7.79 -20.16
N ASN A 9 8.80 8.33 -20.78
CA ASN A 9 9.39 7.76 -21.98
C ASN A 9 10.15 6.47 -21.66
N GLU A 10 10.97 6.45 -20.62
CA GLU A 10 11.76 5.28 -20.19
C GLU A 10 10.87 4.13 -19.69
N THR A 11 9.69 4.44 -19.16
CA THR A 11 8.72 3.45 -18.68
C THR A 11 7.70 3.02 -19.73
N GLY A 12 7.78 3.56 -20.96
CA GLY A 12 6.83 3.24 -22.05
C GLY A 12 5.44 3.86 -21.90
N MET A 13 5.23 4.75 -20.91
CA MET A 13 3.91 5.38 -20.71
C MET A 13 3.53 6.31 -21.85
N VAL A 14 4.51 6.97 -22.48
CA VAL A 14 4.23 7.86 -23.64
C VAL A 14 3.61 7.08 -24.79
N GLU A 15 4.13 5.90 -25.11
CA GLU A 15 3.59 5.04 -26.17
C GLU A 15 2.16 4.59 -25.84
N GLN A 16 1.92 4.13 -24.61
CA GLN A 16 0.60 3.70 -24.17
C GLN A 16 -0.44 4.82 -24.22
N LEU A 17 -0.06 6.05 -23.88
CA LEU A 17 -0.96 7.22 -23.94
C LEU A 17 -1.31 7.62 -25.38
N LEU A 18 -0.46 7.28 -26.36
CA LEU A 18 -0.67 7.57 -27.78
C LEU A 18 -1.42 6.49 -28.52
N GLU A 19 -1.34 5.24 -28.06
CA GLU A 19 -1.99 4.09 -28.73
C GLU A 19 -3.51 4.05 -28.58
N LYS A 20 -4.03 4.59 -27.47
CA LYS A 20 -5.47 4.51 -27.14
C LYS A 20 -6.18 5.81 -27.47
N GLU A 21 -7.26 5.74 -28.22
CA GLU A 21 -8.17 6.88 -28.46
C GLU A 21 -9.07 7.12 -27.25
N GLN A 22 -8.48 7.53 -26.12
CA GLN A 22 -9.22 7.85 -24.92
C GLN A 22 -8.73 9.15 -24.28
N MET A 23 -9.49 9.65 -23.33
CA MET A 23 -9.20 10.87 -22.59
C MET A 23 -8.52 10.56 -21.26
N TYR A 24 -7.55 11.38 -20.87
CA TYR A 24 -6.75 11.17 -19.67
C TYR A 24 -6.77 12.38 -18.74
N THR A 25 -6.51 12.14 -17.47
CA THR A 25 -5.91 13.12 -16.57
C THR A 25 -4.46 12.73 -16.34
N ILE A 26 -3.56 13.63 -16.68
CA ILE A 26 -2.12 13.46 -16.49
C ILE A 26 -1.66 14.48 -15.46
N LEU A 27 -0.89 14.03 -14.49
CA LEU A 27 -0.20 14.89 -13.53
C LEU A 27 1.27 14.96 -13.92
N ALA A 28 1.90 16.13 -13.72
CA ALA A 28 3.33 16.27 -13.91
C ALA A 28 3.91 17.24 -12.89
N VAL A 29 5.07 16.90 -12.37
CA VAL A 29 5.84 17.77 -11.48
C VAL A 29 6.75 18.66 -12.33
N GLU A 30 6.85 19.94 -11.99
CA GLU A 30 7.67 20.88 -12.75
C GLU A 30 9.16 20.53 -12.70
N SER A 31 9.63 20.00 -11.57
CA SER A 31 11.01 19.53 -11.40
C SER A 31 11.14 18.58 -10.20
N GLY A 32 12.20 17.76 -10.22
CA GLY A 32 12.62 17.00 -9.03
C GLY A 32 11.81 15.75 -8.72
N ILE A 33 11.27 15.07 -9.74
CA ILE A 33 10.68 13.76 -9.50
C ILE A 33 11.79 12.71 -9.35
N ALA A 34 11.73 11.95 -8.27
CA ALA A 34 12.54 10.74 -8.11
C ALA A 34 11.75 9.54 -8.64
N ALA A 35 12.38 8.74 -9.51
CA ALA A 35 11.75 7.54 -10.06
C ALA A 35 11.51 6.44 -9.00
N GLY A 36 12.16 6.56 -7.83
CA GLY A 36 12.08 5.56 -6.76
C GLY A 36 12.65 4.20 -7.17
N ASP A 37 12.35 3.18 -6.40
CA ASP A 37 12.79 1.80 -6.66
C ASP A 37 11.95 1.12 -7.76
N ASP A 38 10.76 1.65 -8.06
CA ASP A 38 9.88 1.17 -9.12
C ASP A 38 9.44 2.34 -10.02
N PRO A 39 10.20 2.61 -11.10
CA PRO A 39 9.90 3.69 -12.04
C PRO A 39 8.55 3.54 -12.75
N ILE A 40 8.14 2.30 -13.06
CA ILE A 40 6.86 2.04 -13.74
C ILE A 40 5.70 2.41 -12.81
N TYR A 41 5.72 1.93 -11.58
CA TYR A 41 4.71 2.28 -10.59
C TYR A 41 4.67 3.79 -10.32
N THR A 42 5.84 4.41 -10.22
CA THR A 42 5.94 5.87 -10.06
C THR A 42 5.27 6.59 -11.22
N ALA A 43 5.58 6.24 -12.46
CA ALA A 43 4.97 6.84 -13.65
C ALA A 43 3.44 6.63 -13.68
N GLN A 44 2.98 5.42 -13.37
CA GLN A 44 1.56 5.09 -13.32
C GLN A 44 0.77 5.87 -12.26
N THR A 45 1.43 6.34 -11.19
CA THR A 45 0.80 7.18 -10.16
C THR A 45 0.41 8.56 -10.68
N TYR A 46 0.92 8.98 -11.84
CA TYR A 46 0.64 10.28 -12.45
C TYR A 46 -0.31 10.21 -13.65
N ILE A 47 -0.90 9.06 -13.95
CA ILE A 47 -1.80 8.87 -15.10
C ILE A 47 -3.12 8.25 -14.63
N SER A 48 -4.23 8.79 -15.13
CA SER A 48 -5.58 8.26 -14.89
C SER A 48 -6.38 8.21 -16.20
N ASP A 49 -7.15 7.14 -16.36
CA ASP A 49 -8.14 6.99 -17.44
C ASP A 49 -9.38 7.88 -17.24
N ALA A 50 -9.54 8.47 -16.06
CA ALA A 50 -10.61 9.42 -15.80
C ALA A 50 -10.18 10.82 -16.24
N SER A 51 -10.80 11.37 -17.28
CA SER A 51 -10.54 12.74 -17.72
C SER A 51 -11.37 13.73 -16.91
N ILE A 52 -10.73 14.45 -16.01
CA ILE A 52 -11.39 15.45 -15.18
C ILE A 52 -10.99 16.85 -15.64
N SER A 53 -11.99 17.62 -16.10
CA SER A 53 -11.75 19.05 -16.42
C SER A 53 -11.67 19.88 -15.15
N PRO A 54 -10.99 21.04 -15.18
CA PRO A 54 -10.93 21.95 -14.02
C PRO A 54 -12.29 22.38 -13.49
N SER A 55 -13.30 22.42 -14.37
CA SER A 55 -14.69 22.77 -13.97
C SER A 55 -15.44 21.67 -13.24
N ASN A 56 -14.92 20.44 -13.28
CA ASN A 56 -15.55 19.26 -12.70
C ASN A 56 -14.78 18.70 -11.49
N LEU A 57 -13.80 19.47 -10.99
CA LEU A 57 -13.08 19.12 -9.77
C LEU A 57 -13.95 19.41 -8.55
N GLU A 58 -14.16 18.42 -7.71
CA GLU A 58 -14.95 18.52 -6.48
C GLU A 58 -14.06 18.25 -5.26
N ASP A 59 -14.30 18.98 -4.17
CA ASP A 59 -13.60 18.75 -2.91
C ASP A 59 -13.93 17.36 -2.34
N GLY A 60 -12.89 16.64 -1.95
CA GLY A 60 -13.00 15.27 -1.45
C GLY A 60 -13.16 14.19 -2.51
N GLN A 61 -13.28 14.55 -3.80
CA GLN A 61 -13.30 13.60 -4.90
C GLN A 61 -12.01 12.77 -4.91
N ARG A 62 -12.11 11.51 -5.36
CA ARG A 62 -10.97 10.63 -5.55
C ARG A 62 -10.83 10.24 -7.02
N ILE A 63 -9.62 10.27 -7.51
CA ILE A 63 -9.27 9.83 -8.86
C ILE A 63 -8.42 8.57 -8.78
N LEU A 64 -8.81 7.53 -9.53
CA LEU A 64 -8.05 6.29 -9.63
C LEU A 64 -6.91 6.47 -10.64
N MET A 65 -5.69 6.23 -10.22
CA MET A 65 -4.50 6.28 -11.07
C MET A 65 -4.16 4.89 -11.63
N TRP A 66 -3.35 4.84 -12.68
CA TRP A 66 -2.92 3.56 -13.29
C TRP A 66 -2.14 2.65 -12.32
N SER A 67 -1.49 3.23 -11.32
CA SER A 67 -0.86 2.48 -10.22
C SER A 67 -1.86 1.72 -9.32
N GLY A 68 -3.17 1.87 -9.56
CA GLY A 68 -4.22 1.32 -8.69
C GLY A 68 -4.51 2.15 -7.44
N LYS A 69 -3.82 3.26 -7.24
CA LYS A 69 -4.00 4.17 -6.11
C LYS A 69 -5.06 5.21 -6.37
N TYR A 70 -5.73 5.64 -5.29
CA TYR A 70 -6.64 6.77 -5.33
C TYR A 70 -5.94 8.02 -4.80
N LEU A 71 -5.91 9.08 -5.62
CA LEU A 71 -5.51 10.41 -5.16
C LEU A 71 -6.76 11.19 -4.75
N LYS A 72 -6.68 11.84 -3.59
CA LYS A 72 -7.71 12.74 -3.13
C LYS A 72 -7.54 14.11 -3.75
N ILE A 73 -8.61 14.64 -4.34
CA ILE A 73 -8.68 16.01 -4.80
C ILE A 73 -9.20 16.88 -3.65
N SER A 74 -8.51 17.95 -3.36
CA SER A 74 -8.96 18.98 -2.42
C SER A 74 -9.00 20.33 -3.10
N THR A 75 -10.03 21.10 -2.86
CA THR A 75 -10.19 22.45 -3.42
C THR A 75 -10.66 23.42 -2.34
N THR A 76 -10.00 24.57 -2.24
CA THR A 76 -10.34 25.61 -1.27
C THR A 76 -11.40 26.58 -1.77
N SER A 77 -11.73 26.56 -3.05
CA SER A 77 -12.67 27.49 -3.67
C SER A 77 -13.44 26.84 -4.81
N PRO A 78 -14.39 25.92 -4.51
CA PRO A 78 -15.17 25.21 -5.53
C PRO A 78 -16.00 26.14 -6.44
N GLU A 79 -16.30 27.34 -5.98
CA GLU A 79 -17.16 28.29 -6.71
C GLU A 79 -16.40 29.05 -7.82
N THR A 80 -15.09 29.23 -7.73
CA THR A 80 -14.34 30.08 -8.65
C THR A 80 -13.82 29.36 -9.88
N ARG A 81 -13.88 28.02 -9.94
CA ARG A 81 -13.29 27.21 -11.01
C ARG A 81 -11.83 27.55 -11.31
N ALA A 82 -11.18 28.28 -10.41
CA ALA A 82 -9.78 28.61 -10.50
C ALA A 82 -8.96 27.41 -10.09
N VAL A 83 -7.87 27.15 -10.81
CA VAL A 83 -6.91 26.10 -10.49
C VAL A 83 -6.17 26.38 -9.17
N ALA A 84 -6.12 27.67 -8.78
CA ALA A 84 -5.55 28.09 -7.51
C ALA A 84 -6.33 27.46 -6.33
N GLY A 85 -5.61 26.70 -5.48
CA GLY A 85 -6.20 26.02 -4.33
C GLY A 85 -6.65 24.59 -4.60
N VAL A 86 -6.44 24.05 -5.80
CA VAL A 86 -6.62 22.62 -6.09
C VAL A 86 -5.36 21.87 -5.70
N ARG A 87 -5.54 20.71 -5.05
CA ARG A 87 -4.46 19.78 -4.67
C ARG A 87 -4.83 18.36 -5.03
N PHE A 88 -3.82 17.60 -5.41
CA PHE A 88 -3.86 16.14 -5.47
C PHE A 88 -3.03 15.61 -4.30
N ASN A 89 -3.66 15.03 -3.29
CA ASN A 89 -3.08 14.70 -1.99
C ASN A 89 -2.34 15.91 -1.37
N ASN A 90 -1.02 15.84 -1.26
CA ASN A 90 -0.14 16.90 -0.72
C ASN A 90 0.25 17.97 -1.75
N ALA A 91 0.17 17.68 -3.06
CA ALA A 91 0.74 18.50 -4.13
C ALA A 91 -0.28 19.53 -4.66
N ASN A 92 0.12 20.81 -4.72
CA ASN A 92 -0.73 21.87 -5.25
C ASN A 92 -0.63 21.93 -6.78
N VAL A 93 -1.76 22.21 -7.42
CA VAL A 93 -1.81 22.47 -8.85
C VAL A 93 -1.31 23.89 -9.13
N THR A 94 -0.27 24.03 -9.94
CA THR A 94 0.29 25.32 -10.36
C THR A 94 -0.30 25.78 -11.69
N LYS A 95 -0.60 24.82 -12.59
CA LYS A 95 -1.13 25.11 -13.93
C LYS A 95 -1.92 23.92 -14.45
N VAL A 96 -2.90 24.20 -15.31
CA VAL A 96 -3.59 23.19 -16.11
C VAL A 96 -3.43 23.50 -17.60
N ILE A 97 -3.16 22.47 -18.36
CA ILE A 97 -3.04 22.52 -19.81
C ILE A 97 -4.08 21.57 -20.39
N LYS A 98 -4.95 22.11 -21.24
CA LYS A 98 -5.88 21.28 -22.01
C LYS A 98 -5.12 20.64 -23.17
N LEU A 99 -5.22 19.32 -23.25
CA LEU A 99 -4.67 18.52 -24.33
C LEU A 99 -5.78 18.12 -25.31
N THR A 100 -5.41 17.56 -26.45
CA THR A 100 -6.37 16.96 -27.40
C THR A 100 -7.10 15.76 -26.80
N ASN A 101 -6.42 15.01 -25.94
CA ASN A 101 -6.89 13.79 -25.30
C ASN A 101 -6.96 13.92 -23.76
N GLY A 102 -7.27 15.09 -23.20
CA GLY A 102 -7.49 15.24 -21.76
C GLY A 102 -6.93 16.50 -21.15
N TYR A 103 -6.45 16.39 -19.92
CA TYR A 103 -5.91 17.50 -19.14
C TYR A 103 -4.58 17.09 -18.49
N LEU A 104 -3.62 18.01 -18.58
CA LEU A 104 -2.35 17.93 -17.85
C LEU A 104 -2.37 18.93 -16.70
N TYR A 105 -2.23 18.45 -15.48
CA TYR A 105 -2.10 19.24 -14.27
C TYR A 105 -0.63 19.29 -13.84
N LEU A 106 -0.05 20.49 -13.83
CA LEU A 106 1.29 20.72 -13.31
C LEU A 106 1.22 20.92 -11.80
N LEU A 107 2.11 20.26 -11.09
CA LEU A 107 2.19 20.21 -9.64
C LEU A 107 3.47 20.85 -9.14
N ASP A 108 3.41 21.49 -7.98
CA ASP A 108 4.56 22.10 -7.31
C ASP A 108 5.54 21.09 -6.70
N GLN A 109 5.07 19.90 -6.41
CA GLN A 109 5.87 18.82 -5.81
C GLN A 109 5.34 17.43 -6.19
N ALA A 110 6.13 16.41 -5.90
CA ALA A 110 5.72 15.02 -6.10
C ALA A 110 4.49 14.67 -5.23
N VAL A 111 3.62 13.85 -5.80
CA VAL A 111 2.44 13.34 -5.10
C VAL A 111 2.87 12.25 -4.11
N GLU A 112 2.52 12.42 -2.85
CA GLU A 112 2.66 11.37 -1.87
C GLU A 112 1.55 10.34 -2.08
N SER A 113 1.96 9.09 -2.23
CA SER A 113 1.07 7.93 -2.32
C SER A 113 1.48 6.93 -1.25
N PRO A 114 0.94 7.05 -0.01
CA PRO A 114 1.35 6.21 1.09
C PRO A 114 1.09 4.74 0.75
N ARG A 115 2.04 3.88 1.12
CA ARG A 115 1.90 2.43 0.95
C ARG A 115 1.02 1.88 2.07
N SER A 116 0.15 0.94 1.72
CA SER A 116 -0.55 0.13 2.72
C SER A 116 0.44 -0.83 3.42
N LEU A 117 0.09 -1.31 4.60
CA LEU A 117 0.90 -2.35 5.28
C LEU A 117 1.06 -3.60 4.41
N TYR A 118 0.04 -3.96 3.64
CA TYR A 118 0.12 -5.06 2.67
C TYR A 118 1.26 -4.84 1.67
N GLU A 119 1.32 -3.67 1.03
CA GLU A 119 2.36 -3.35 0.05
C GLU A 119 3.75 -3.30 0.67
N ILE A 120 3.88 -2.77 1.89
CA ILE A 120 5.14 -2.79 2.63
C ILE A 120 5.58 -4.24 2.86
N ILE A 121 4.69 -5.11 3.35
CA ILE A 121 4.98 -6.51 3.65
C ILE A 121 5.36 -7.28 2.38
N GLU A 122 4.64 -7.06 1.26
CA GLU A 122 4.93 -7.74 -0.01
C GLU A 122 6.32 -7.38 -0.58
N ASN A 123 6.77 -6.15 -0.34
CA ASN A 123 8.05 -5.64 -0.80
C ASN A 123 9.22 -5.81 0.20
N LEU A 124 9.01 -6.51 1.31
CA LEU A 124 10.08 -6.80 2.26
C LEU A 124 11.16 -7.68 1.62
N GLY A 125 12.43 -7.35 1.90
CA GLY A 125 13.58 -8.15 1.49
C GLY A 125 13.61 -9.56 2.09
N ASP A 126 14.56 -10.37 1.64
CA ASP A 126 14.68 -11.77 2.02
C ASP A 126 14.98 -11.97 3.51
N ASP A 127 15.60 -11.00 4.16
CA ASP A 127 15.90 -11.02 5.60
C ASP A 127 14.63 -11.04 6.48
N TYR A 128 13.46 -10.76 5.90
CA TYR A 128 12.16 -10.78 6.55
C TYR A 128 11.21 -11.84 5.99
N SER A 129 11.74 -12.76 5.20
CA SER A 129 10.93 -13.75 4.47
C SER A 129 10.10 -14.65 5.38
N ILE A 130 10.57 -15.00 6.57
CA ILE A 130 9.81 -15.81 7.52
C ILE A 130 8.57 -15.06 7.98
N PHE A 131 8.74 -13.82 8.43
CA PHE A 131 7.61 -12.99 8.88
C PHE A 131 6.64 -12.70 7.73
N ARG A 132 7.14 -12.31 6.56
CA ARG A 132 6.34 -12.11 5.34
C ARG A 132 5.48 -13.35 5.04
N ASN A 133 6.05 -14.56 5.10
CA ASN A 133 5.32 -15.79 4.85
C ASN A 133 4.27 -16.09 5.94
N MET A 134 4.53 -15.76 7.20
CA MET A 134 3.54 -15.84 8.27
C MET A 134 2.33 -14.95 7.96
N VAL A 135 2.54 -13.74 7.44
CA VAL A 135 1.44 -12.85 7.05
C VAL A 135 0.71 -13.39 5.82
N ARG A 136 1.43 -13.78 4.78
CA ARG A 136 0.88 -14.33 3.52
C ARG A 136 0.02 -15.56 3.73
N SER A 137 0.37 -16.41 4.69
CA SER A 137 -0.41 -17.62 5.02
C SER A 137 -1.83 -17.31 5.52
N ARG A 138 -2.15 -16.06 5.81
CA ARG A 138 -3.45 -15.57 6.26
C ARG A 138 -4.24 -14.82 5.20
N TYR A 139 -3.68 -14.72 3.99
CA TYR A 139 -4.39 -14.17 2.84
C TYR A 139 -5.34 -15.22 2.24
N VAL A 140 -6.40 -14.72 1.65
CA VAL A 140 -7.37 -15.52 0.90
C VAL A 140 -7.48 -14.92 -0.50
N LEU A 141 -7.30 -15.75 -1.50
CA LEU A 141 -7.57 -15.39 -2.87
C LEU A 141 -9.07 -15.51 -3.14
N THR A 142 -9.69 -14.41 -3.53
CA THR A 142 -11.12 -14.35 -3.86
C THR A 142 -11.25 -14.11 -5.36
N PHE A 143 -12.03 -14.95 -6.04
CA PHE A 143 -12.33 -14.76 -7.45
C PHE A 143 -13.09 -13.44 -7.67
N ASP A 144 -12.54 -12.58 -8.53
CA ASP A 144 -13.16 -11.32 -8.91
C ASP A 144 -13.89 -11.50 -10.26
N LYS A 145 -15.19 -11.69 -10.17
CA LYS A 145 -16.03 -11.88 -11.36
C LYS A 145 -16.06 -10.63 -12.25
N ASN A 146 -15.94 -9.43 -11.67
CA ASN A 146 -16.05 -8.18 -12.41
C ASN A 146 -14.75 -7.86 -13.19
N ALA A 147 -13.60 -8.24 -12.63
CA ALA A 147 -12.30 -8.10 -13.26
C ALA A 147 -12.00 -9.25 -14.22
N SER A 148 -12.73 -10.39 -14.13
CA SER A 148 -12.51 -11.58 -14.94
C SER A 148 -13.23 -11.51 -16.29
N THR A 149 -12.56 -11.98 -17.33
CA THR A 149 -13.13 -12.00 -18.70
C THR A 149 -13.72 -13.38 -19.03
N VAL A 150 -14.92 -13.41 -19.58
CA VAL A 150 -15.52 -14.66 -20.07
C VAL A 150 -14.79 -15.09 -21.34
N ILE A 151 -14.21 -16.29 -21.34
CA ILE A 151 -13.49 -16.87 -22.50
C ILE A 151 -14.26 -17.99 -23.20
N GLY A 152 -15.35 -18.45 -22.61
CA GLY A 152 -16.19 -19.49 -23.23
C GLY A 152 -17.13 -20.19 -22.27
N VAL A 153 -17.61 -21.35 -22.70
CA VAL A 153 -18.47 -22.25 -21.93
C VAL A 153 -17.87 -23.66 -22.01
N ASP A 154 -17.79 -24.35 -20.90
CA ASP A 154 -17.30 -25.72 -20.86
C ASP A 154 -18.30 -26.73 -21.44
N LYS A 155 -17.89 -28.01 -21.52
CA LYS A 155 -18.71 -29.08 -22.07
C LYS A 155 -19.98 -29.38 -21.25
N THR A 156 -20.04 -28.87 -20.02
CA THR A 156 -21.16 -29.02 -19.08
C THR A 156 -22.05 -27.79 -19.00
N GLY A 157 -21.74 -26.73 -19.77
CA GLY A 157 -22.52 -25.50 -19.85
C GLY A 157 -22.10 -24.43 -18.84
N ASN A 158 -21.02 -24.62 -18.10
CA ASN A 158 -20.53 -23.60 -17.16
C ASN A 158 -19.68 -22.55 -17.87
N THR A 159 -19.83 -21.31 -17.45
CA THR A 159 -19.01 -20.20 -17.95
C THR A 159 -17.55 -20.37 -17.52
N VAL A 160 -16.65 -20.31 -18.50
CA VAL A 160 -15.20 -20.32 -18.29
C VAL A 160 -14.67 -18.90 -18.32
N TYR A 161 -13.85 -18.55 -17.34
CA TYR A 161 -13.25 -17.22 -17.22
C TYR A 161 -11.74 -17.28 -17.39
N ASP A 162 -11.19 -16.24 -18.01
CA ASP A 162 -9.83 -15.81 -17.71
C ASP A 162 -9.90 -15.14 -16.33
N SER A 163 -9.48 -15.89 -15.31
CA SER A 163 -9.87 -15.62 -13.92
C SER A 163 -8.90 -14.65 -13.26
N VAL A 164 -9.41 -13.53 -12.79
CA VAL A 164 -8.70 -12.60 -11.93
C VAL A 164 -9.05 -12.89 -10.47
N PHE A 165 -8.04 -12.92 -9.61
CA PHE A 165 -8.21 -13.11 -8.18
C PHE A 165 -7.70 -11.87 -7.44
N THR A 166 -8.47 -11.42 -6.47
CA THR A 166 -8.05 -10.39 -5.52
C THR A 166 -7.61 -11.02 -4.21
N VAL A 167 -6.54 -10.46 -3.63
CA VAL A 167 -6.08 -10.84 -2.30
C VAL A 167 -6.95 -10.15 -1.26
N LYS A 168 -7.39 -10.91 -0.27
CA LYS A 168 -8.07 -10.38 0.93
C LYS A 168 -7.36 -10.87 2.17
N ALA A 169 -7.46 -10.10 3.25
CA ALA A 169 -6.86 -10.40 4.54
C ALA A 169 -7.90 -10.48 5.67
N PRO A 170 -8.88 -11.42 5.60
CA PRO A 170 -10.00 -11.49 6.55
C PRO A 170 -9.53 -11.69 7.99
N TYR A 171 -8.38 -12.30 8.20
CA TYR A 171 -7.80 -12.48 9.53
C TYR A 171 -7.56 -11.15 10.25
N PHE A 172 -7.16 -10.10 9.50
CA PHE A 172 -6.96 -8.74 9.99
C PHE A 172 -8.29 -7.95 9.99
N GLU A 173 -9.08 -8.08 8.93
CA GLU A 173 -10.36 -7.36 8.79
C GLU A 173 -11.33 -7.69 9.94
N ASN A 174 -11.38 -8.94 10.39
CA ASN A 174 -12.17 -9.37 11.53
C ASN A 174 -11.76 -8.67 12.86
N ARG A 175 -10.57 -8.08 12.90
CA ARG A 175 -10.07 -7.26 14.01
C ARG A 175 -10.20 -5.76 13.76
N LYS A 176 -10.92 -5.35 12.71
CA LYS A 176 -11.03 -3.97 12.25
C LYS A 176 -9.67 -3.34 11.91
N PHE A 177 -8.73 -4.16 11.46
CA PHE A 177 -7.37 -3.79 11.11
C PHE A 177 -7.14 -4.12 9.64
N ASN A 178 -7.48 -3.21 8.74
CA ASN A 178 -7.39 -3.45 7.30
C ASN A 178 -6.00 -3.09 6.77
N ILE A 179 -5.12 -4.08 6.65
CA ILE A 179 -3.75 -3.90 6.14
C ILE A 179 -3.70 -3.49 4.65
N MET A 180 -4.80 -3.65 3.91
CA MET A 180 -4.91 -3.20 2.52
C MET A 180 -5.22 -1.70 2.41
N SER A 181 -5.59 -1.05 3.53
CA SER A 181 -5.96 0.37 3.55
C SER A 181 -4.73 1.26 3.66
N GLU A 182 -4.62 2.20 2.75
CA GLU A 182 -3.61 3.28 2.79
C GLU A 182 -3.86 4.29 3.92
N ASN A 183 -5.07 4.32 4.47
CA ASN A 183 -5.44 5.20 5.58
C ASN A 183 -5.31 4.52 6.95
N LEU A 184 -4.76 3.33 7.00
CA LEU A 184 -4.54 2.64 8.26
C LEU A 184 -3.42 3.34 9.03
N THR A 185 -3.76 3.84 10.21
CA THR A 185 -2.78 4.38 11.16
C THR A 185 -2.39 3.28 12.13
N ALA A 186 -1.17 2.78 12.04
CA ALA A 186 -0.74 1.59 12.76
C ALA A 186 0.77 1.57 13.00
N THR A 187 1.19 0.73 13.93
CA THR A 187 2.60 0.35 14.11
C THR A 187 2.74 -1.16 13.87
N MET A 188 3.73 -1.54 13.08
CA MET A 188 4.12 -2.92 12.88
C MET A 188 5.54 -3.13 13.36
N LEU A 189 5.75 -4.05 14.28
CA LEU A 189 7.08 -4.54 14.62
C LEU A 189 7.49 -5.57 13.56
N LEU A 190 8.64 -5.34 12.94
CA LEU A 190 9.12 -6.17 11.85
C LEU A 190 10.33 -6.99 12.30
N PRO A 191 10.14 -8.25 12.74
CA PRO A 191 11.24 -9.10 13.15
C PRO A 191 11.98 -9.67 11.93
N SER A 192 13.31 -9.58 11.94
CA SER A 192 14.14 -10.27 10.96
C SER A 192 14.06 -11.80 11.12
N ASN A 193 14.50 -12.54 10.12
CA ASN A 193 14.56 -14.00 10.17
C ASN A 193 15.33 -14.52 11.38
N ASP A 194 16.42 -13.87 11.73
CA ASP A 194 17.24 -14.25 12.89
C ASP A 194 16.49 -14.04 14.19
N VAL A 195 15.81 -12.92 14.35
CA VAL A 195 14.97 -12.62 15.52
C VAL A 195 13.83 -13.63 15.65
N VAL A 196 13.16 -13.95 14.53
CA VAL A 196 12.08 -14.98 14.55
C VAL A 196 12.65 -16.34 14.96
N ASN A 197 13.75 -16.77 14.37
CA ASN A 197 14.38 -18.07 14.67
C ASN A 197 14.83 -18.13 16.14
N GLN A 198 15.41 -17.05 16.66
CA GLN A 198 15.82 -16.96 18.07
C GLN A 198 14.60 -17.02 19.01
N ALA A 199 13.53 -16.29 18.69
CA ALA A 199 12.29 -16.30 19.48
C ALA A 199 11.66 -17.69 19.51
N LEU A 200 11.56 -18.38 18.37
CA LEU A 200 11.05 -19.73 18.27
C LEU A 200 11.91 -20.73 19.05
N SER A 201 13.24 -20.64 18.93
CA SER A 201 14.19 -21.49 19.66
C SER A 201 14.04 -21.32 21.17
N THR A 202 13.98 -20.07 21.65
CA THR A 202 13.79 -19.74 23.07
C THR A 202 12.45 -20.24 23.58
N ALA A 203 11.36 -20.04 22.80
CA ALA A 203 10.04 -20.51 23.17
C ALA A 203 9.99 -22.06 23.29
N ARG A 204 10.60 -22.78 22.34
CA ARG A 204 10.69 -24.24 22.37
C ARG A 204 11.44 -24.73 23.61
N LYS A 205 12.57 -24.11 23.93
CA LYS A 205 13.37 -24.44 25.11
C LYS A 205 12.58 -24.22 26.40
N ASN A 206 12.01 -23.04 26.59
CA ASN A 206 11.24 -22.70 27.78
C ASN A 206 10.03 -23.62 27.96
N LEU A 207 9.33 -23.98 26.88
CA LEU A 207 8.19 -24.91 26.96
C LEU A 207 8.64 -26.33 27.29
N ALA A 208 9.78 -26.78 26.78
CA ALA A 208 10.36 -28.08 27.13
C ALA A 208 10.74 -28.15 28.61
N ASP A 209 11.33 -27.09 29.19
CA ASP A 209 11.67 -26.99 30.61
C ASP A 209 10.43 -27.08 31.52
N TRP A 210 9.25 -26.74 31.00
CA TRP A 210 7.96 -26.88 31.68
C TRP A 210 7.18 -28.13 31.29
N ASN A 211 7.80 -29.10 30.60
CA ASN A 211 7.16 -30.29 30.03
C ASN A 211 5.97 -29.99 29.11
N MET A 212 6.05 -28.86 28.43
CA MET A 212 5.03 -28.42 27.46
C MET A 212 5.65 -28.45 26.04
N VAL A 213 4.93 -29.11 25.12
CA VAL A 213 5.30 -29.10 23.69
C VAL A 213 4.20 -28.42 22.91
N ARG A 214 4.58 -27.50 22.02
CA ARG A 214 3.66 -26.85 21.11
C ARG A 214 4.14 -27.02 19.67
N ALA A 215 3.18 -27.14 18.76
CA ALA A 215 3.49 -27.15 17.33
C ALA A 215 4.12 -25.82 16.91
N ASP A 216 5.06 -25.87 15.97
CA ASP A 216 5.74 -24.67 15.45
C ASP A 216 4.75 -23.63 14.93
N SER A 217 3.68 -24.05 14.27
CA SER A 217 2.61 -23.17 13.81
C SER A 217 1.94 -22.35 14.93
N ILE A 218 1.90 -22.86 16.16
CA ILE A 218 1.37 -22.11 17.32
C ILE A 218 2.39 -21.08 17.76
N LEU A 219 3.68 -21.42 17.81
CA LEU A 219 4.75 -20.52 18.21
C LEU A 219 4.91 -19.38 17.17
N GLU A 220 4.89 -19.71 15.90
CA GLU A 220 4.88 -18.72 14.80
C GLU A 220 3.68 -17.78 14.89
N ASN A 221 2.50 -18.32 15.23
CA ASN A 221 1.32 -17.50 15.42
C ASN A 221 1.46 -16.53 16.60
N TRP A 222 2.18 -16.88 17.65
CA TRP A 222 2.45 -15.97 18.76
C TRP A 222 3.36 -14.82 18.35
N VAL A 223 4.42 -15.10 17.57
CA VAL A 223 5.30 -14.06 17.01
C VAL A 223 4.50 -13.13 16.11
N PHE A 224 3.74 -13.69 15.18
CA PHE A 224 2.89 -12.94 14.28
C PHE A 224 1.89 -12.04 15.03
N GLN A 225 1.19 -12.59 16.02
CA GLN A 225 0.16 -11.84 16.75
C GLN A 225 0.71 -10.71 17.62
N ALA A 226 1.98 -10.76 17.99
CA ALA A 226 2.62 -9.73 18.80
C ALA A 226 3.08 -8.50 17.97
N ALA A 227 3.02 -8.56 16.64
CA ALA A 227 3.68 -7.62 15.78
C ALA A 227 2.84 -6.39 15.36
N PHE A 228 1.51 -6.41 15.52
CA PHE A 228 0.61 -5.39 14.96
C PHE A 228 -0.11 -4.59 16.03
N PHE A 229 -0.06 -3.26 15.93
CA PHE A 229 -0.68 -2.33 16.88
C PHE A 229 -1.53 -1.30 16.14
N ASN A 230 -2.68 -0.97 16.70
CA ASN A 230 -3.72 -0.13 16.07
C ASN A 230 -3.51 1.38 16.27
N ASN A 231 -2.31 1.82 16.64
CA ASN A 231 -1.93 3.21 16.78
C ASN A 231 -0.49 3.42 16.30
N VAL A 232 -0.08 4.66 16.14
CA VAL A 232 1.34 5.02 15.96
C VAL A 232 2.00 5.07 17.32
N TYR A 233 2.97 4.22 17.53
CA TYR A 233 3.80 4.18 18.72
C TYR A 233 5.25 4.50 18.38
N SER A 234 5.86 5.34 19.18
CA SER A 234 7.27 5.66 19.11
C SER A 234 8.13 4.60 19.82
N LYS A 235 9.44 4.68 19.68
CA LYS A 235 10.38 3.86 20.45
C LYS A 235 10.16 4.05 21.96
N GLU A 236 10.00 5.29 22.40
CA GLU A 236 9.78 5.63 23.82
C GLU A 236 8.51 4.98 24.38
N ASP A 237 7.45 4.86 23.56
CA ASP A 237 6.22 4.18 23.98
C ASP A 237 6.48 2.71 24.26
N PHE A 238 7.29 2.03 23.45
CA PHE A 238 7.66 0.62 23.67
C PHE A 238 8.60 0.42 24.84
N GLU A 239 9.42 1.44 25.20
CA GLU A 239 10.35 1.39 26.31
C GLU A 239 9.68 1.69 27.68
N THR A 240 8.65 2.54 27.68
CA THR A 240 8.07 3.08 28.92
C THR A 240 6.66 2.61 29.22
N ASN A 241 5.90 2.16 28.20
CA ASN A 241 4.49 1.79 28.36
C ASN A 241 4.33 0.26 28.46
N GLU A 242 3.95 -0.21 29.64
CA GLU A 242 3.74 -1.64 29.89
C GLU A 242 2.36 -2.17 29.42
N ASP A 243 1.46 -1.27 28.99
CA ASP A 243 0.08 -1.59 28.64
C ASP A 243 -0.20 -1.66 27.14
N LEU A 244 0.86 -1.63 26.30
CA LEU A 244 0.67 -1.76 24.87
C LEU A 244 0.13 -3.16 24.52
N THR A 245 -1.01 -3.16 23.86
CA THR A 245 -1.67 -4.40 23.44
C THR A 245 -1.78 -4.45 21.93
N SER A 246 -1.35 -5.56 21.32
CA SER A 246 -1.47 -5.79 19.89
C SER A 246 -2.93 -5.93 19.45
N VAL A 247 -3.18 -5.82 18.15
CA VAL A 247 -4.48 -6.06 17.50
C VAL A 247 -5.03 -7.46 17.82
N PHE A 248 -4.16 -8.38 18.19
CA PHE A 248 -4.49 -9.77 18.52
C PHE A 248 -4.44 -10.06 20.03
N ASP A 249 -4.62 -9.06 20.86
CA ASP A 249 -4.70 -9.16 22.32
C ASP A 249 -3.40 -9.69 22.95
N LYS A 250 -2.23 -9.40 22.35
CA LYS A 250 -0.92 -9.73 22.93
C LYS A 250 -0.36 -8.49 23.61
N GLN A 251 -0.09 -8.62 24.90
CA GLN A 251 0.46 -7.55 25.72
C GLN A 251 1.97 -7.44 25.49
N TRP A 252 2.42 -6.24 25.18
CA TRP A 252 3.83 -5.89 25.12
C TRP A 252 4.40 -5.85 26.56
N ARG A 253 5.66 -6.26 26.71
CA ARG A 253 6.38 -6.15 27.97
C ARG A 253 7.76 -5.61 27.70
N THR A 254 8.18 -4.60 28.47
CA THR A 254 9.44 -3.84 28.34
C THR A 254 10.71 -4.69 28.55
N THR A 255 10.60 -5.96 28.89
CA THR A 255 11.75 -6.86 29.08
C THR A 255 12.32 -7.41 27.78
N VAL A 256 11.79 -7.06 26.61
CA VAL A 256 12.33 -7.47 25.31
C VAL A 256 13.47 -6.51 24.94
N GLN A 257 14.71 -6.95 25.11
CA GLN A 257 15.91 -6.12 25.06
C GLN A 257 16.47 -5.82 23.66
N GLU A 258 15.92 -6.32 22.57
CA GLU A 258 16.56 -6.23 21.25
C GLU A 258 15.56 -5.94 20.12
N VAL A 259 14.85 -4.83 20.20
CA VAL A 259 14.12 -4.30 19.05
C VAL A 259 14.90 -3.10 18.52
N ASP A 260 15.41 -3.21 17.28
CA ASP A 260 15.97 -2.06 16.58
C ASP A 260 14.81 -1.16 16.13
N LEU A 261 14.55 -0.13 16.92
CA LEU A 261 13.54 0.89 16.64
C LEU A 261 14.17 2.14 15.96
N GLU A 262 15.46 2.08 15.60
CA GLU A 262 16.19 3.24 15.07
C GLU A 262 16.00 3.41 13.55
N ASN A 263 15.54 2.37 12.85
CA ASN A 263 15.35 2.38 11.41
C ASN A 263 13.90 2.05 11.04
N PRO A 264 12.93 2.94 11.27
CA PRO A 264 11.56 2.71 10.83
C PRO A 264 11.50 2.66 9.30
N ILE A 265 10.78 1.69 8.75
CA ILE A 265 10.44 1.66 7.33
C ILE A 265 9.35 2.71 7.10
N PRO A 266 9.58 3.71 6.24
CA PRO A 266 8.65 4.81 6.01
C PRO A 266 7.34 4.40 5.35
#